data_bbbb7c68552a30dcffca0c7358a12ba2
#
_entry.id   bbbb7c68552a30dcffca0c7358a12ba2
#
_cell.length_a   1.000
_cell.length_b   1.000
_cell.length_c   1.000
_cell.angle_alpha   90.00
_cell.angle_beta   90.00
_cell.angle_gamma   90.00
#
_symmetry.space_group_name_H-M   'P 1'
#
loop_
_entity.id
_entity.type
_entity.pdbx_description
1 polymer ?
#
loop_
_entity_poly.entity_id
_entity_poly.type
_entity_poly.pdbx_seq_one_letter_code
_entity_poly.pdbx_strand_id
1 'polypeptide(L)'
;MKETRILFDDPHSPLSPGTFLDSLLSRLKTNWMRSVYPFAAVGPGFWAHHSSDIRRCIAPYIKFGNGVKLDKHVWLTIPFIPKSSDPVIVLDDGCLIGRRCMISAQNRVHIARNTVFGPQALVMDHNHEFEDVRLPIVDQGTTDGGTIRIGEGCWIGFGAAIVCGKGELVIGRNSVIGANAVVTRSVPPYSVVTGNPARVVKSFEAEKGSWVMGSSRVTEPGSAK
;
A
#
# COMPACT_ATOMS: atom_id res chain seq x y z
N MET A 1 18.65 16.02 -15.54
CA MET A 1 17.69 15.42 -14.58
C MET A 1 16.48 16.34 -14.55
N LYS A 2 15.31 15.90 -15.06
CA LYS A 2 14.08 16.67 -14.92
C LYS A 2 13.61 16.53 -13.48
N GLU A 3 13.60 17.62 -12.71
CA GLU A 3 12.94 17.67 -11.42
C GLU A 3 11.43 17.52 -11.65
N THR A 4 10.94 16.30 -11.60
CA THR A 4 9.51 16.04 -11.50
C THR A 4 9.15 16.12 -10.02
N ARG A 5 9.00 17.33 -9.48
CA ARG A 5 8.29 17.52 -8.22
C ARG A 5 6.85 17.11 -8.47
N ILE A 6 6.48 15.95 -7.96
CA ILE A 6 5.07 15.59 -7.82
C ILE A 6 4.49 16.64 -6.87
N LEU A 7 3.56 17.46 -7.36
CA LEU A 7 2.83 18.45 -6.59
C LEU A 7 1.84 17.74 -5.64
N PHE A 8 2.37 17.09 -4.61
CA PHE A 8 1.62 16.97 -3.38
C PHE A 8 1.68 18.34 -2.72
N ASP A 9 0.54 19.00 -2.54
CA ASP A 9 0.32 20.33 -1.98
C ASP A 9 1.60 20.95 -1.40
N ASP A 10 2.27 21.79 -2.19
CA ASP A 10 3.40 22.57 -1.71
C ASP A 10 2.87 23.42 -0.55
N PRO A 11 3.34 23.24 0.68
CA PRO A 11 2.88 24.05 1.81
C PRO A 11 3.22 25.54 1.65
N HIS A 12 3.97 25.91 0.61
CA HIS A 12 4.36 27.27 0.29
C HIS A 12 3.63 27.87 -0.94
N SER A 13 2.72 27.09 -1.59
CA SER A 13 1.86 27.67 -2.63
C SER A 13 0.93 28.75 -2.03
N PRO A 14 0.75 29.92 -2.64
CA PRO A 14 -0.20 30.95 -2.18
C PRO A 14 -1.61 30.38 -2.33
N LEU A 15 -2.13 29.93 -1.21
CA LEU A 15 -3.29 29.05 -1.15
C LEU A 15 -4.58 29.85 -1.03
N SER A 16 -5.63 29.38 -1.68
CA SER A 16 -7.00 29.75 -1.33
C SER A 16 -7.24 29.52 0.18
N PRO A 17 -8.10 30.29 0.85
CA PRO A 17 -8.35 30.15 2.30
C PRO A 17 -8.66 28.72 2.76
N GLY A 18 -9.30 27.90 1.91
CA GLY A 18 -9.59 26.50 2.20
C GLY A 18 -8.36 25.61 2.27
N THR A 19 -7.38 25.83 1.42
CA THR A 19 -6.14 25.03 1.41
C THR A 19 -5.21 25.41 2.57
N PHE A 20 -5.22 26.67 3.03
CA PHE A 20 -4.49 27.09 4.23
C PHE A 20 -5.04 26.38 5.47
N LEU A 21 -6.37 26.38 5.66
CA LEU A 21 -7.01 25.72 6.78
C LEU A 21 -6.75 24.19 6.78
N ASP A 22 -6.85 23.55 5.61
CA ASP A 22 -6.51 22.13 5.42
C ASP A 22 -5.07 21.82 5.87
N SER A 23 -4.13 22.65 5.44
CA SER A 23 -2.71 22.50 5.79
C SER A 23 -2.48 22.68 7.30
N LEU A 24 -3.10 23.70 7.91
CA LEU A 24 -2.99 23.97 9.34
C LEU A 24 -3.56 22.80 10.16
N LEU A 25 -4.77 22.35 9.82
CA LEU A 25 -5.42 21.22 10.50
C LEU A 25 -4.59 19.93 10.38
N SER A 26 -4.00 19.69 9.21
CA SER A 26 -3.15 18.53 8.99
C SER A 26 -1.86 18.59 9.80
N ARG A 27 -1.25 19.78 9.93
CA ARG A 27 -0.08 19.97 10.81
C ARG A 27 -0.42 19.73 12.27
N LEU A 28 -1.54 20.27 12.74
CA LEU A 28 -2.01 20.08 14.13
C LEU A 28 -2.28 18.59 14.39
N LYS A 29 -3.00 17.92 13.50
CA LYS A 29 -3.26 16.47 13.63
C LYS A 29 -1.98 15.65 13.61
N THR A 30 -1.07 15.91 12.66
CA THR A 30 0.21 15.20 12.58
C THR A 30 1.01 15.34 13.87
N ASN A 31 1.14 16.56 14.39
CA ASN A 31 1.87 16.81 15.63
C ASN A 31 1.21 16.13 16.83
N TRP A 32 -0.12 16.20 16.91
CA TRP A 32 -0.90 15.52 17.96
C TRP A 32 -0.71 14.00 17.89
N MET A 33 -0.81 13.40 16.70
CA MET A 33 -0.58 11.97 16.52
C MET A 33 0.83 11.56 16.94
N ARG A 34 1.86 12.32 16.55
CA ARG A 34 3.25 12.05 16.94
C ARG A 34 3.47 12.08 18.46
N SER A 35 2.71 12.90 19.19
CA SER A 35 2.85 13.06 20.63
C SER A 35 2.00 12.08 21.43
N VAL A 36 0.84 11.64 20.90
CA VAL A 36 -0.18 10.92 21.68
C VAL A 36 -0.35 9.47 21.22
N TYR A 37 -0.09 9.17 19.94
CA TYR A 37 -0.25 7.82 19.42
C TYR A 37 1.01 6.99 19.73
N PRO A 38 0.86 5.80 20.32
CA PRO A 38 1.99 4.93 20.66
C PRO A 38 2.46 4.13 19.42
N PHE A 39 2.80 4.83 18.32
CA PHE A 39 3.33 4.16 17.13
C PHE A 39 4.60 3.37 17.47
N ALA A 40 4.81 2.22 16.83
CA ALA A 40 6.03 1.44 16.97
C ALA A 40 7.28 2.27 16.59
N ALA A 41 7.16 3.10 15.56
CA ALA A 41 8.13 4.15 15.22
C ALA A 41 7.50 5.19 14.29
N VAL A 42 7.95 6.45 14.40
CA VAL A 42 7.59 7.54 13.47
C VAL A 42 8.83 8.36 13.14
N GLY A 43 9.29 8.25 11.90
CA GLY A 43 10.43 9.01 11.40
C GLY A 43 10.17 10.53 11.28
N PRO A 44 11.23 11.34 11.21
CA PRO A 44 11.11 12.75 10.91
C PRO A 44 10.44 12.97 9.55
N GLY A 45 9.72 14.10 9.41
CA GLY A 45 9.02 14.44 8.16
C GLY A 45 7.75 13.62 7.88
N PHE A 46 7.32 12.76 8.81
CA PHE A 46 6.00 12.13 8.70
C PHE A 46 4.91 13.20 8.64
N TRP A 47 3.99 13.04 7.70
CA TRP A 47 2.85 13.91 7.54
C TRP A 47 1.58 13.10 7.22
N ALA A 48 0.49 13.44 7.89
CA ALA A 48 -0.82 12.86 7.62
C ALA A 48 -1.86 13.97 7.47
N HIS A 49 -2.62 13.91 6.37
CA HIS A 49 -3.76 14.81 6.19
C HIS A 49 -4.75 14.65 7.36
N HIS A 50 -5.40 15.74 7.77
CA HIS A 50 -6.30 15.70 8.92
C HIS A 50 -7.49 14.73 8.77
N SER A 51 -7.90 14.42 7.53
CA SER A 51 -8.97 13.45 7.23
C SER A 51 -8.50 11.99 7.13
N SER A 52 -7.20 11.70 7.32
CA SER A 52 -6.72 10.31 7.37
C SER A 52 -7.30 9.60 8.58
N ASP A 53 -7.66 8.32 8.44
CA ASP A 53 -8.22 7.52 9.52
C ASP A 53 -7.23 6.45 10.00
N ILE A 54 -6.75 6.64 11.23
CA ILE A 54 -5.88 5.70 11.94
C ILE A 54 -6.35 5.68 13.39
N ARG A 55 -6.86 4.54 13.84
CA ARG A 55 -7.28 4.39 15.23
C ARG A 55 -6.07 4.33 16.16
N ARG A 56 -6.12 5.01 17.31
CA ARG A 56 -5.04 5.02 18.29
C ARG A 56 -4.68 3.62 18.80
N CYS A 57 -5.67 2.73 18.95
CA CYS A 57 -5.47 1.36 19.46
C CYS A 57 -4.62 0.48 18.55
N ILE A 58 -4.54 0.76 17.23
CA ILE A 58 -3.71 0.01 16.29
C ILE A 58 -2.32 0.63 16.11
N ALA A 59 -2.06 1.82 16.64
CA ALA A 59 -0.81 2.54 16.46
C ALA A 59 0.44 1.74 16.91
N PRO A 60 0.43 0.93 17.99
CA PRO A 60 1.58 0.13 18.38
C PRO A 60 2.08 -0.83 17.29
N TYR A 61 1.21 -1.18 16.37
CA TYR A 61 1.50 -2.12 15.28
C TYR A 61 1.81 -1.44 13.95
N ILE A 62 2.02 -0.12 13.97
CA ILE A 62 2.32 0.67 12.76
C ILE A 62 3.68 1.33 12.91
N LYS A 63 4.53 1.16 11.88
CA LYS A 63 5.82 1.83 11.77
C LYS A 63 5.84 2.72 10.53
N PHE A 64 6.24 3.99 10.73
CA PHE A 64 6.51 4.95 9.66
C PHE A 64 7.98 5.31 9.63
N GLY A 65 8.59 5.23 8.45
CA GLY A 65 9.93 5.76 8.15
C GLY A 65 9.94 7.28 8.01
N ASN A 66 11.08 7.80 7.55
CA ASN A 66 11.29 9.23 7.33
C ASN A 66 10.48 9.72 6.13
N GLY A 67 9.86 10.90 6.23
CA GLY A 67 9.20 11.55 5.11
C GLY A 67 7.98 10.82 4.53
N VAL A 68 7.39 9.87 5.27
CA VAL A 68 6.14 9.21 4.87
C VAL A 68 5.00 10.22 4.85
N LYS A 69 4.21 10.22 3.76
CA LYS A 69 3.05 11.12 3.61
C LYS A 69 1.77 10.31 3.35
N LEU A 70 0.73 10.64 4.12
CA LEU A 70 -0.63 10.09 3.97
C LEU A 70 -1.57 11.20 3.50
N ASP A 71 -2.08 11.08 2.27
CA ASP A 71 -3.00 12.06 1.68
C ASP A 71 -4.43 11.93 2.25
N LYS A 72 -5.36 12.72 1.70
CA LYS A 72 -6.77 12.85 2.15
C LYS A 72 -7.47 11.50 2.20
N HIS A 73 -8.14 11.23 3.32
CA HIS A 73 -8.95 10.02 3.53
C HIS A 73 -8.19 8.70 3.38
N VAL A 74 -6.89 8.69 3.63
CA VAL A 74 -6.15 7.43 3.75
C VAL A 74 -6.66 6.69 4.99
N TRP A 75 -6.97 5.41 4.82
CA TRP A 75 -7.43 4.54 5.89
C TRP A 75 -6.43 3.42 6.15
N LEU A 76 -5.83 3.44 7.35
CA LEU A 76 -5.01 2.34 7.83
C LEU A 76 -5.80 1.58 8.90
N THR A 77 -5.97 0.28 8.72
CA THR A 77 -6.74 -0.54 9.65
C THR A 77 -6.10 -1.89 9.91
N ILE A 78 -6.27 -2.37 11.13
CA ILE A 78 -5.91 -3.71 11.60
C ILE A 78 -7.20 -4.23 12.23
N PRO A 79 -7.91 -5.19 11.59
CA PRO A 79 -9.25 -5.58 12.01
C PRO A 79 -9.28 -6.29 13.36
N PHE A 80 -8.23 -7.03 13.72
CA PHE A 80 -8.13 -7.75 14.98
C PHE A 80 -6.80 -7.47 15.68
N ILE A 81 -6.73 -7.70 16.98
CA ILE A 81 -5.49 -7.53 17.74
C ILE A 81 -4.44 -8.51 17.19
N PRO A 82 -3.27 -8.02 16.75
CA PRO A 82 -2.22 -8.88 16.22
C PRO A 82 -1.71 -9.90 17.26
N LYS A 83 -1.32 -11.07 16.78
CA LYS A 83 -0.76 -12.16 17.62
C LYS A 83 0.66 -11.84 18.12
N SER A 84 1.38 -10.94 17.45
CA SER A 84 2.74 -10.48 17.80
C SER A 84 2.71 -9.01 18.17
N SER A 85 3.70 -8.57 18.95
CA SER A 85 3.97 -7.15 19.21
C SER A 85 4.69 -6.45 18.05
N ASP A 86 5.11 -7.19 17.02
CA ASP A 86 5.80 -6.62 15.87
C ASP A 86 4.90 -5.73 15.03
N PRO A 87 5.42 -4.68 14.39
CA PRO A 87 4.63 -3.86 13.49
C PRO A 87 4.04 -4.67 12.33
N VAL A 88 2.73 -4.59 12.17
CA VAL A 88 1.93 -5.26 11.13
C VAL A 88 1.91 -4.42 9.86
N ILE A 89 1.80 -3.09 9.99
CA ILE A 89 1.90 -2.14 8.87
C ILE A 89 3.23 -1.41 8.98
N VAL A 90 4.07 -1.58 7.97
CA VAL A 90 5.38 -0.92 7.88
C VAL A 90 5.45 -0.13 6.58
N LEU A 91 5.62 1.18 6.69
CA LEU A 91 5.90 2.07 5.57
C LEU A 91 7.31 2.62 5.75
N ASP A 92 8.22 2.26 4.86
CA ASP A 92 9.60 2.75 4.92
C ASP A 92 9.72 4.20 4.39
N ASP A 93 10.94 4.74 4.39
CA ASP A 93 11.23 6.12 4.07
C ASP A 93 10.68 6.56 2.70
N GLY A 94 10.14 7.77 2.65
CA GLY A 94 9.70 8.41 1.41
C GLY A 94 8.44 7.80 0.77
N CYS A 95 7.72 6.92 1.45
CA CYS A 95 6.47 6.38 0.94
C CYS A 95 5.39 7.46 0.86
N LEU A 96 4.70 7.54 -0.28
CA LEU A 96 3.60 8.46 -0.54
C LEU A 96 2.31 7.68 -0.78
N ILE A 97 1.35 7.79 0.14
CA ILE A 97 0.07 7.10 0.04
C ILE A 97 -1.00 8.08 -0.42
N GLY A 98 -1.48 7.87 -1.63
CA GLY A 98 -2.44 8.75 -2.29
C GLY A 98 -3.83 8.77 -1.63
N ARG A 99 -4.63 9.71 -2.08
CA ARG A 99 -5.99 9.97 -1.56
C ARG A 99 -6.87 8.72 -1.59
N ARG A 100 -7.61 8.49 -0.48
CA ARG A 100 -8.56 7.39 -0.33
C ARG A 100 -7.95 5.99 -0.53
N CYS A 101 -6.65 5.85 -0.35
CA CYS A 101 -6.04 4.53 -0.28
C CYS A 101 -6.43 3.85 1.03
N MET A 102 -6.57 2.53 0.96
CA MET A 102 -6.80 1.69 2.13
C MET A 102 -5.67 0.67 2.27
N ILE A 103 -5.11 0.57 3.47
CA ILE A 103 -4.21 -0.51 3.84
C ILE A 103 -4.82 -1.23 5.03
N SER A 104 -5.27 -2.47 4.80
CA SER A 104 -5.87 -3.33 5.81
C SER A 104 -4.96 -4.54 6.02
N ALA A 105 -4.38 -4.65 7.21
CA ALA A 105 -3.42 -5.70 7.50
C ALA A 105 -3.82 -6.49 8.75
N GLN A 106 -3.87 -7.81 8.61
CA GLN A 106 -4.11 -8.74 9.70
C GLN A 106 -2.81 -9.36 10.19
N ASN A 107 -1.94 -9.75 9.25
CA ASN A 107 -0.66 -10.38 9.54
C ASN A 107 0.51 -9.44 9.23
N ARG A 108 0.73 -9.08 7.95
CA ARG A 108 1.83 -8.15 7.63
C ARG A 108 1.71 -7.50 6.25
N VAL A 109 1.79 -6.17 6.23
CA VAL A 109 1.98 -5.36 5.01
C VAL A 109 3.23 -4.51 5.18
N HIS A 110 4.23 -4.74 4.35
CA HIS A 110 5.47 -3.96 4.31
C HIS A 110 5.62 -3.27 2.96
N ILE A 111 5.73 -1.96 2.98
CA ILE A 111 5.92 -1.11 1.81
C ILE A 111 7.30 -0.47 1.92
N ALA A 112 8.21 -0.88 1.03
CA ALA A 112 9.59 -0.40 1.02
C ALA A 112 9.68 1.04 0.49
N ARG A 113 10.82 1.65 0.74
CA ARG A 113 11.09 3.08 0.54
C ARG A 113 10.74 3.58 -0.86
N ASN A 114 10.41 4.89 -0.95
CA ASN A 114 10.15 5.61 -2.19
C ASN A 114 9.04 5.00 -3.06
N THR A 115 8.12 4.24 -2.45
CA THR A 115 6.96 3.69 -3.16
C THR A 115 5.82 4.70 -3.15
N VAL A 116 5.19 4.89 -4.31
CA VAL A 116 4.13 5.88 -4.52
C VAL A 116 2.81 5.18 -4.87
N PHE A 117 1.76 5.55 -4.16
CA PHE A 117 0.40 5.10 -4.42
C PHE A 117 -0.42 6.19 -5.10
N GLY A 118 -1.00 5.86 -6.25
CA GLY A 118 -2.09 6.62 -6.83
C GLY A 118 -3.34 6.56 -5.94
N PRO A 119 -4.34 7.45 -6.18
CA PRO A 119 -5.56 7.45 -5.38
C PRO A 119 -6.33 6.13 -5.42
N GLN A 120 -7.08 5.84 -4.35
CA GLN A 120 -8.03 4.73 -4.24
C GLN A 120 -7.41 3.33 -4.35
N ALA A 121 -6.11 3.17 -4.20
CA ALA A 121 -5.50 1.86 -4.18
C ALA A 121 -5.80 1.11 -2.87
N LEU A 122 -5.93 -0.22 -2.96
CA LEU A 122 -6.18 -1.13 -1.87
C LEU A 122 -4.99 -2.08 -1.68
N VAL A 123 -4.55 -2.25 -0.43
CA VAL A 123 -3.66 -3.34 -0.02
C VAL A 123 -4.31 -4.09 1.12
N MET A 124 -4.55 -5.38 0.96
CA MET A 124 -5.24 -6.20 1.96
C MET A 124 -4.64 -7.61 2.03
N ASP A 125 -4.15 -7.99 3.20
CA ASP A 125 -3.46 -9.27 3.41
C ASP A 125 -4.36 -10.40 3.92
N HIS A 126 -5.66 -10.17 4.08
CA HIS A 126 -6.61 -11.13 4.62
C HIS A 126 -7.91 -11.12 3.82
N ASN A 127 -8.72 -12.17 4.02
CA ASN A 127 -10.05 -12.34 3.46
C ASN A 127 -11.01 -12.83 4.54
N HIS A 128 -12.30 -12.84 4.26
CA HIS A 128 -13.25 -13.65 5.03
C HIS A 128 -13.10 -15.12 4.69
N GLU A 129 -13.27 -16.00 5.69
CA GLU A 129 -13.47 -17.42 5.46
C GLU A 129 -14.84 -17.63 4.82
N PHE A 130 -14.93 -18.56 3.86
CA PHE A 130 -16.16 -18.81 3.10
C PHE A 130 -16.36 -20.27 2.69
N GLU A 131 -15.48 -21.17 3.12
CA GLU A 131 -15.46 -22.56 2.65
C GLU A 131 -16.60 -23.40 3.22
N ASP A 132 -17.12 -23.11 4.42
CA ASP A 132 -18.27 -23.82 4.94
C ASP A 132 -19.58 -23.25 4.36
N VAL A 133 -20.08 -23.92 3.32
CA VAL A 133 -21.32 -23.53 2.63
C VAL A 133 -22.59 -23.60 3.48
N ARG A 134 -22.50 -24.18 4.69
CA ARG A 134 -23.63 -24.28 5.62
C ARG A 134 -23.78 -23.05 6.52
N LEU A 135 -22.75 -22.23 6.60
CA LEU A 135 -22.72 -21.05 7.44
C LEU A 135 -22.71 -19.75 6.61
N PRO A 136 -23.37 -18.70 7.07
CA PRO A 136 -23.16 -17.36 6.52
C PRO A 136 -21.68 -16.96 6.61
N ILE A 137 -21.16 -16.23 5.62
CA ILE A 137 -19.76 -15.80 5.59
C ILE A 137 -19.38 -14.99 6.86
N VAL A 138 -20.29 -14.16 7.36
CA VAL A 138 -20.06 -13.36 8.57
C VAL A 138 -19.78 -14.21 9.83
N ASP A 139 -20.27 -15.43 9.86
CA ASP A 139 -20.11 -16.34 11.00
C ASP A 139 -18.85 -17.22 10.88
N GLN A 140 -18.17 -17.22 9.74
CA GLN A 140 -16.97 -18.04 9.51
C GLN A 140 -15.67 -17.31 9.94
N GLY A 141 -15.72 -15.98 10.14
CA GLY A 141 -14.56 -15.18 10.54
C GLY A 141 -13.69 -14.76 9.36
N THR A 142 -12.40 -14.58 9.62
CA THR A 142 -11.40 -14.14 8.63
C THR A 142 -10.21 -15.07 8.62
N THR A 143 -9.51 -15.12 7.47
CA THR A 143 -8.25 -15.84 7.35
C THR A 143 -7.21 -15.27 8.33
N ASP A 144 -6.20 -16.05 8.68
CA ASP A 144 -5.06 -15.60 9.50
C ASP A 144 -4.23 -14.50 8.81
N GLY A 145 -4.48 -14.27 7.54
CA GLY A 145 -3.78 -13.30 6.71
C GLY A 145 -2.50 -13.85 6.08
N GLY A 146 -2.16 -13.26 4.93
CA GLY A 146 -0.88 -13.48 4.26
C GLY A 146 0.15 -12.43 4.63
N THR A 147 1.25 -12.43 3.90
CA THR A 147 2.26 -11.38 3.96
C THR A 147 2.32 -10.66 2.62
N ILE A 148 2.20 -9.33 2.62
CA ILE A 148 2.40 -8.51 1.42
C ILE A 148 3.69 -7.70 1.58
N ARG A 149 4.60 -7.84 0.62
CA ARG A 149 5.81 -7.03 0.51
C ARG A 149 5.82 -6.27 -0.80
N ILE A 150 5.83 -4.94 -0.73
CA ILE A 150 5.96 -4.08 -1.89
C ILE A 150 7.39 -3.53 -1.89
N GLY A 151 8.13 -3.85 -2.94
CA GLY A 151 9.53 -3.45 -3.11
C GLY A 151 9.72 -1.95 -3.26
N GLU A 152 10.96 -1.54 -3.15
CA GLU A 152 11.39 -0.14 -3.28
C GLU A 152 11.03 0.45 -4.64
N GLY A 153 10.67 1.75 -4.66
CA GLY A 153 10.48 2.53 -5.88
C GLY A 153 9.31 2.08 -6.76
N CYS A 154 8.35 1.35 -6.21
CA CYS A 154 7.18 0.92 -6.94
C CYS A 154 6.18 2.07 -7.14
N TRP A 155 5.42 1.99 -8.24
CA TRP A 155 4.26 2.82 -8.48
C TRP A 155 3.00 1.97 -8.52
N ILE A 156 2.10 2.22 -7.57
CA ILE A 156 0.79 1.58 -7.49
C ILE A 156 -0.24 2.53 -8.11
N GLY A 157 -0.82 2.15 -9.23
CA GLY A 157 -1.74 2.96 -10.00
C GLY A 157 -3.09 3.21 -9.31
N PHE A 158 -3.84 4.15 -9.84
CA PHE A 158 -5.20 4.48 -9.37
C PHE A 158 -6.08 3.23 -9.27
N GLY A 159 -6.78 3.05 -8.15
CA GLY A 159 -7.76 1.96 -7.97
C GLY A 159 -7.16 0.54 -8.02
N ALA A 160 -5.84 0.39 -8.04
CA ALA A 160 -5.23 -0.94 -8.02
C ALA A 160 -5.50 -1.65 -6.69
N ALA A 161 -5.76 -2.96 -6.75
CA ALA A 161 -5.96 -3.81 -5.58
C ALA A 161 -4.87 -4.87 -5.49
N ILE A 162 -4.19 -4.95 -4.33
CA ILE A 162 -3.17 -5.95 -4.02
C ILE A 162 -3.72 -6.78 -2.87
N VAL A 163 -4.06 -8.04 -3.12
CA VAL A 163 -4.76 -8.90 -2.16
C VAL A 163 -4.04 -10.22 -1.97
N CYS A 164 -3.80 -10.60 -0.70
CA CYS A 164 -3.11 -11.84 -0.33
C CYS A 164 -3.72 -12.43 0.95
N GLY A 165 -4.74 -13.27 0.82
CA GLY A 165 -5.41 -13.88 1.99
C GLY A 165 -4.61 -14.99 2.66
N LYS A 166 -3.55 -15.54 2.03
CA LYS A 166 -2.72 -16.64 2.56
C LYS A 166 -1.36 -16.67 1.88
N GLY A 167 -0.33 -17.07 2.61
CA GLY A 167 1.04 -17.18 2.09
C GLY A 167 1.72 -15.81 1.91
N GLU A 168 2.52 -15.64 0.88
CA GLU A 168 3.27 -14.41 0.62
C GLU A 168 3.05 -13.89 -0.80
N LEU A 169 2.84 -12.57 -0.92
CA LEU A 169 2.77 -11.84 -2.18
C LEU A 169 3.85 -10.76 -2.19
N VAL A 170 4.74 -10.83 -3.17
CA VAL A 170 5.85 -9.90 -3.33
C VAL A 170 5.68 -9.11 -4.61
N ILE A 171 5.65 -7.78 -4.51
CA ILE A 171 5.83 -6.89 -5.67
C ILE A 171 7.32 -6.52 -5.71
N GLY A 172 8.01 -6.97 -6.76
CA GLY A 172 9.43 -6.68 -6.94
C GLY A 172 9.70 -5.18 -7.12
N ARG A 173 10.89 -4.74 -6.73
CA ARG A 173 11.30 -3.32 -6.78
C ARG A 173 11.12 -2.70 -8.16
N ASN A 174 10.91 -1.37 -8.19
CA ASN A 174 10.76 -0.58 -9.41
C ASN A 174 9.71 -1.12 -10.39
N SER A 175 8.66 -1.75 -9.86
CA SER A 175 7.53 -2.24 -10.66
C SER A 175 6.38 -1.24 -10.68
N VAL A 176 5.59 -1.32 -11.73
CA VAL A 176 4.41 -0.51 -11.95
C VAL A 176 3.17 -1.41 -11.92
N ILE A 177 2.27 -1.13 -11.02
CA ILE A 177 0.94 -1.72 -10.99
C ILE A 177 -0.02 -0.75 -11.68
N GLY A 178 -0.54 -1.14 -12.83
CA GLY A 178 -1.42 -0.29 -13.64
C GLY A 178 -2.73 0.03 -12.93
N ALA A 179 -3.40 1.09 -13.38
CA ALA A 179 -4.69 1.49 -12.81
C ALA A 179 -5.72 0.35 -12.88
N ASN A 180 -6.50 0.17 -11.79
CA ASN A 180 -7.52 -0.86 -11.63
C ASN A 180 -7.01 -2.32 -11.80
N ALA A 181 -5.71 -2.54 -11.73
CA ALA A 181 -5.16 -3.89 -11.74
C ALA A 181 -5.45 -4.63 -10.42
N VAL A 182 -5.84 -5.91 -10.51
CA VAL A 182 -6.07 -6.76 -9.33
C VAL A 182 -4.95 -7.79 -9.23
N VAL A 183 -4.03 -7.56 -8.30
CA VAL A 183 -2.82 -8.36 -8.09
C VAL A 183 -3.08 -9.36 -6.97
N THR A 184 -3.07 -10.64 -7.33
CA THR A 184 -3.26 -11.78 -6.40
C THR A 184 -2.07 -12.74 -6.40
N ARG A 185 -1.01 -12.42 -7.14
CA ARG A 185 0.23 -13.21 -7.24
C ARG A 185 1.44 -12.28 -7.26
N SER A 186 2.59 -12.80 -6.85
CA SER A 186 3.83 -12.04 -6.86
C SER A 186 4.20 -11.54 -8.26
N VAL A 187 4.79 -10.34 -8.28
CA VAL A 187 5.23 -9.63 -9.49
C VAL A 187 6.76 -9.54 -9.48
N PRO A 188 7.44 -9.96 -10.53
CA PRO A 188 8.90 -9.82 -10.63
C PRO A 188 9.33 -8.35 -10.54
N PRO A 189 10.57 -8.05 -10.11
CA PRO A 189 11.09 -6.70 -10.15
C PRO A 189 11.13 -6.15 -11.58
N TYR A 190 11.09 -4.82 -11.69
CA TYR A 190 11.15 -4.13 -12.98
C TYR A 190 10.08 -4.57 -13.96
N SER A 191 8.86 -4.74 -13.50
CA SER A 191 7.73 -5.19 -14.30
C SER A 191 6.62 -4.15 -14.34
N VAL A 192 5.88 -4.12 -15.44
CA VAL A 192 4.61 -3.42 -15.55
C VAL A 192 3.50 -4.46 -15.62
N VAL A 193 2.54 -4.39 -14.72
CA VAL A 193 1.39 -5.29 -14.69
C VAL A 193 0.09 -4.51 -14.82
N THR A 194 -0.88 -5.10 -15.53
CA THR A 194 -2.21 -4.50 -15.74
C THR A 194 -3.28 -5.57 -15.73
N GLY A 195 -4.52 -5.17 -15.59
CA GLY A 195 -5.69 -6.03 -15.77
C GLY A 195 -6.23 -6.66 -14.49
N ASN A 196 -7.34 -7.36 -14.64
CA ASN A 196 -8.01 -8.13 -13.58
C ASN A 196 -8.38 -9.52 -14.14
N PRO A 197 -7.70 -10.58 -13.70
CA PRO A 197 -6.51 -10.59 -12.84
C PRO A 197 -5.27 -9.97 -13.51
N ALA A 198 -4.39 -9.36 -12.71
CA ALA A 198 -3.21 -8.66 -13.23
C ALA A 198 -2.24 -9.61 -13.93
N ARG A 199 -1.66 -9.14 -15.05
CA ARG A 199 -0.64 -9.86 -15.83
C ARG A 199 0.52 -8.93 -16.15
N VAL A 200 1.73 -9.49 -16.23
CA VAL A 200 2.92 -8.77 -16.67
C VAL A 200 2.77 -8.44 -18.15
N VAL A 201 2.77 -7.14 -18.48
CA VAL A 201 2.69 -6.64 -19.87
C VAL A 201 4.00 -6.10 -20.38
N LYS A 202 4.91 -5.70 -19.47
CA LYS A 202 6.28 -5.29 -19.79
C LYS A 202 7.24 -5.73 -18.69
N SER A 203 8.48 -6.04 -19.08
CA SER A 203 9.59 -6.31 -18.16
C SER A 203 10.83 -5.59 -18.66
N PHE A 204 11.70 -5.14 -17.75
CA PHE A 204 13.00 -4.60 -18.11
C PHE A 204 14.01 -5.74 -18.26
N GLU A 205 14.60 -5.86 -19.43
CA GLU A 205 15.68 -6.82 -19.70
C GLU A 205 17.03 -6.11 -19.55
N ALA A 206 17.77 -6.47 -18.50
CA ALA A 206 19.05 -5.84 -18.19
C ALA A 206 20.10 -6.04 -19.31
N GLU A 207 20.10 -7.20 -19.95
CA GLU A 207 21.00 -7.49 -21.08
C GLU A 207 20.76 -6.58 -22.30
N LYS A 208 19.51 -6.19 -22.54
CA LYS A 208 19.14 -5.29 -23.63
C LYS A 208 19.11 -3.81 -23.19
N GLY A 209 19.19 -3.53 -21.90
CA GLY A 209 19.06 -2.17 -21.36
C GLY A 209 17.71 -1.51 -21.68
N SER A 210 16.66 -2.27 -21.96
CA SER A 210 15.38 -1.76 -22.45
C SER A 210 14.17 -2.52 -21.92
N TRP A 211 13.01 -1.84 -21.95
CA TRP A 211 11.73 -2.44 -21.63
C TRP A 211 11.21 -3.25 -22.83
N VAL A 212 10.91 -4.52 -22.61
CA VAL A 212 10.31 -5.40 -23.62
C VAL A 212 8.86 -5.71 -23.26
N MET A 213 8.03 -5.89 -24.29
CA MET A 213 6.65 -6.33 -24.09
C MET A 213 6.67 -7.77 -23.56
N GLY A 214 5.93 -8.03 -22.50
CA GLY A 214 5.77 -9.38 -21.97
C GLY A 214 5.13 -10.26 -23.04
N SER A 215 5.76 -11.36 -23.39
CA SER A 215 5.06 -12.41 -24.10
C SER A 215 4.02 -12.97 -23.12
N SER A 216 2.74 -12.93 -23.47
CA SER A 216 1.65 -13.55 -22.75
C SER A 216 1.75 -15.09 -22.81
N ARG A 217 2.81 -15.65 -22.22
CA ARG A 217 2.84 -17.07 -21.88
C ARG A 217 2.39 -17.22 -20.44
N VAL A 218 1.10 -17.33 -20.25
CA VAL A 218 0.55 -18.03 -19.09
C VAL A 218 0.98 -19.49 -19.27
N THR A 219 2.03 -19.92 -18.58
CA THR A 219 2.22 -21.35 -18.36
C THR A 219 1.14 -21.74 -17.35
N GLU A 220 0.07 -22.34 -17.85
CA GLU A 220 -0.84 -23.10 -16.99
C GLU A 220 -0.03 -24.19 -16.29
N PRO A 221 -0.23 -24.40 -14.97
CA PRO A 221 0.36 -25.57 -14.31
C PRO A 221 -0.22 -26.81 -15.00
N GLY A 222 0.67 -27.67 -15.48
CA GLY A 222 0.38 -28.79 -16.36
C GLY A 222 -0.80 -29.63 -15.94
N SER A 223 -1.68 -29.87 -16.89
CA SER A 223 -2.58 -31.02 -16.93
C SER A 223 -1.72 -32.27 -17.06
N ALA A 224 -1.38 -32.90 -15.94
CA ALA A 224 -0.93 -34.28 -15.94
C ALA A 224 -2.16 -35.14 -16.23
N LYS A 225 -2.09 -35.90 -17.32
CA LYS A 225 -3.01 -36.97 -17.67
C LYS A 225 -2.93 -38.10 -16.65
#